data_7e3aebd148b692aa35481a03f88fbd3c
#
_entry.id   7e3aebd148b692aa35481a03f88fbd3c
#
_cell.length_a   1.000
_cell.length_b   1.000
_cell.length_c   1.000
_cell.angle_alpha   90.00
_cell.angle_beta   90.00
_cell.angle_gamma   90.00
#
_symmetry.space_group_name_H-M   'P 1'
#
loop_
_entity.id
_entity.type
_entity.pdbx_description
1 polymer ?
#
loop_
_entity_poly.entity_id
_entity_poly.type
_entity_poly.pdbx_seq_one_letter_code
_entity_poly.pdbx_strand_id
1 'polypeptide(L)'
;MPKILVVDDDKDFIKITKMILQANNYAVVTASNGEDGLKVMRAEKPDLVILDVMMSYILDGLDVRRTMAEDKELQNIPVIMVTSLTAARAQGTLPSDEYVPSAEWVHKPIDPDTLLERVKKVLGN
;
A
#
# COMPACT_ATOMS: atom_id res chain seq x y z
N MET A 1 -11.34 15.01 -3.69
CA MET A 1 -11.30 13.80 -2.87
C MET A 1 -10.21 12.87 -3.39
N PRO A 2 -9.08 12.78 -2.68
CA PRO A 2 -8.01 11.88 -3.15
C PRO A 2 -8.49 10.42 -3.21
N LYS A 3 -8.01 9.70 -4.20
CA LYS A 3 -8.35 8.30 -4.39
C LYS A 3 -7.18 7.44 -3.92
N ILE A 4 -7.47 6.47 -3.07
CA ILE A 4 -6.47 5.57 -2.50
C ILE A 4 -6.79 4.15 -2.91
N LEU A 5 -5.80 3.44 -3.44
CA LEU A 5 -5.90 2.02 -3.73
C LEU A 5 -5.30 1.23 -2.57
N VAL A 6 -6.05 0.25 -2.08
CA VAL A 6 -5.56 -0.67 -1.05
C VAL A 6 -5.38 -2.05 -1.68
N VAL A 7 -4.15 -2.56 -1.66
CA VAL A 7 -3.81 -3.87 -2.22
C VAL A 7 -3.38 -4.80 -1.09
N ASP A 8 -4.19 -5.80 -0.80
CA ASP A 8 -3.93 -6.75 0.29
C ASP A 8 -4.80 -7.98 0.06
N ASP A 9 -4.30 -9.17 0.38
CA ASP A 9 -5.09 -10.39 0.28
C ASP A 9 -5.95 -10.67 1.52
N ASP A 10 -5.77 -9.87 2.58
CA ASP A 10 -6.55 -9.97 3.81
C ASP A 10 -7.81 -9.12 3.68
N LYS A 11 -8.94 -9.76 3.53
CA LYS A 11 -10.23 -9.07 3.34
C LYS A 11 -10.63 -8.21 4.54
N ASP A 12 -10.28 -8.65 5.74
CA ASP A 12 -10.61 -7.89 6.94
C ASP A 12 -9.78 -6.61 7.01
N PHE A 13 -8.50 -6.70 6.67
CA PHE A 13 -7.63 -5.54 6.60
C PHE A 13 -8.15 -4.52 5.58
N ILE A 14 -8.52 -4.99 4.39
CA ILE A 14 -9.08 -4.12 3.34
C ILE A 14 -10.34 -3.42 3.85
N LYS A 15 -11.25 -4.17 4.47
CA LYS A 15 -12.51 -3.63 4.96
C LYS A 15 -12.28 -2.54 6.01
N ILE A 16 -11.44 -2.82 6.99
CA ILE A 16 -11.14 -1.88 8.08
C ILE A 16 -10.46 -0.63 7.52
N THR A 17 -9.46 -0.81 6.69
CA THR A 17 -8.73 0.30 6.09
C THR A 17 -9.64 1.18 5.25
N LYS A 18 -10.49 0.55 4.44
CA LYS A 18 -11.46 1.27 3.62
C LYS A 18 -12.40 2.11 4.48
N MET A 19 -12.90 1.55 5.57
CA MET A 19 -13.79 2.27 6.48
C MET A 19 -13.12 3.50 7.08
N ILE A 20 -11.88 3.35 7.53
CA ILE A 20 -11.11 4.45 8.11
C ILE A 20 -10.91 5.57 7.08
N LEU A 21 -10.51 5.22 5.89
CA LEU A 21 -10.21 6.19 4.85
C LEU A 21 -11.47 6.90 4.36
N GLN A 22 -12.54 6.15 4.13
CA GLN A 22 -13.81 6.75 3.68
C GLN A 22 -14.39 7.69 4.73
N ALA A 23 -14.25 7.36 6.01
CA ALA A 23 -14.70 8.22 7.09
C ALA A 23 -13.93 9.55 7.13
N ASN A 24 -12.78 9.61 6.48
CA ASN A 24 -11.93 10.81 6.45
C ASN A 24 -11.89 11.46 5.06
N ASN A 25 -12.92 11.21 4.27
CA ASN A 25 -13.13 11.87 2.97
C ASN A 25 -12.16 11.44 1.87
N TYR A 26 -11.69 10.20 1.92
CA TYR A 26 -10.92 9.63 0.82
C TYR A 26 -11.78 8.68 0.01
N ALA A 27 -11.62 8.71 -1.31
CA ALA A 27 -12.20 7.67 -2.16
C ALA A 27 -11.28 6.45 -2.10
N VAL A 28 -11.86 5.25 -2.07
CA VAL A 28 -11.08 4.02 -1.93
C VAL A 28 -11.44 3.02 -3.01
N VAL A 29 -10.42 2.47 -3.66
CA VAL A 29 -10.54 1.31 -4.53
C VAL A 29 -9.67 0.22 -3.95
N THR A 30 -9.98 -1.04 -4.23
CA THR A 30 -9.29 -2.17 -3.60
C THR A 30 -8.89 -3.22 -4.63
N ALA A 31 -7.85 -3.98 -4.28
CA ALA A 31 -7.45 -5.14 -5.05
C ALA A 31 -6.92 -6.19 -4.07
N SER A 32 -7.07 -7.46 -4.40
CA SER A 32 -6.71 -8.55 -3.49
C SER A 32 -5.39 -9.24 -3.85
N ASN A 33 -4.73 -8.80 -4.90
CA ASN A 33 -3.42 -9.32 -5.28
C ASN A 33 -2.68 -8.28 -6.12
N GLY A 34 -1.40 -8.55 -6.38
CA GLY A 34 -0.55 -7.60 -7.08
C GLY A 34 -0.95 -7.36 -8.52
N GLU A 35 -1.34 -8.43 -9.23
CA GLU A 35 -1.75 -8.32 -10.63
C GLU A 35 -2.99 -7.43 -10.77
N ASP A 36 -4.01 -7.68 -9.97
CA ASP A 36 -5.21 -6.87 -9.97
C ASP A 36 -4.91 -5.45 -9.52
N GLY A 37 -4.02 -5.29 -8.55
CA GLY A 37 -3.57 -3.98 -8.09
C GLY A 37 -3.01 -3.14 -9.24
N LEU A 38 -2.15 -3.73 -10.06
CA LEU A 38 -1.57 -3.03 -11.20
C LEU A 38 -2.63 -2.66 -12.22
N LYS A 39 -3.59 -3.54 -12.48
CA LYS A 39 -4.70 -3.24 -13.39
C LYS A 39 -5.54 -2.06 -12.90
N VAL A 40 -5.86 -2.06 -11.61
CA VAL A 40 -6.64 -0.99 -10.99
C VAL A 40 -5.87 0.33 -11.03
N MET A 41 -4.57 0.30 -10.78
CA MET A 41 -3.73 1.49 -10.85
C MET A 41 -3.80 2.15 -12.22
N ARG A 42 -3.73 1.35 -13.28
CA ARG A 42 -3.79 1.87 -14.65
C ARG A 42 -5.17 2.40 -15.00
N ALA A 43 -6.21 1.75 -14.51
CA ALA A 43 -7.59 2.14 -14.81
C ALA A 43 -8.06 3.34 -14.00
N GLU A 44 -7.74 3.35 -12.71
CA GLU A 44 -8.26 4.34 -11.75
C GLU A 44 -7.30 5.47 -11.43
N LYS A 45 -6.01 5.29 -11.69
CA LYS A 45 -4.97 6.29 -11.45
C LYS A 45 -5.07 6.90 -10.04
N PRO A 46 -4.90 6.06 -9.00
CA PRO A 46 -5.03 6.56 -7.62
C PRO A 46 -3.95 7.57 -7.27
N ASP A 47 -4.25 8.39 -6.28
CA ASP A 47 -3.29 9.38 -5.76
C ASP A 47 -2.29 8.75 -4.78
N LEU A 48 -2.62 7.58 -4.24
CA LEU A 48 -1.80 6.87 -3.27
C LEU A 48 -2.14 5.38 -3.32
N VAL A 49 -1.14 4.53 -3.11
CA VAL A 49 -1.34 3.08 -3.01
C VAL A 49 -0.89 2.63 -1.62
N ILE A 50 -1.75 1.88 -0.93
CA ILE A 50 -1.38 1.16 0.30
C ILE A 50 -1.19 -0.29 -0.11
N LEU A 51 0.01 -0.81 0.04
CA LEU A 51 0.44 -2.06 -0.57
C LEU A 51 1.01 -3.00 0.48
N ASP A 52 0.41 -4.18 0.62
CA ASP A 52 0.93 -5.22 1.50
C ASP A 52 2.16 -5.87 0.87
N VAL A 53 3.24 -5.93 1.63
CA VAL A 53 4.49 -6.56 1.18
C VAL A 53 4.36 -8.08 1.15
N MET A 54 3.60 -8.62 2.10
CA MET A 54 3.52 -10.06 2.34
C MET A 54 2.12 -10.58 2.00
N MET A 55 1.79 -10.58 0.72
CA MET A 55 0.54 -11.17 0.26
C MET A 55 0.68 -12.69 0.10
N SER A 56 -0.29 -13.35 -0.53
CA SER A 56 -0.31 -14.80 -0.71
C SER A 56 0.99 -15.37 -1.25
N TYR A 57 1.67 -14.60 -2.08
CA TYR A 57 2.99 -14.95 -2.62
C TYR A 57 4.01 -14.05 -1.96
N ILE A 58 5.08 -14.65 -1.45
CA ILE A 58 6.19 -13.91 -0.83
C ILE A 58 6.72 -12.88 -1.83
N LEU A 59 6.89 -11.65 -1.37
CA LEU A 59 7.44 -10.55 -2.16
C LEU A 59 6.51 -10.04 -3.27
N ASP A 60 5.25 -10.45 -3.27
CA ASP A 60 4.30 -9.97 -4.27
C ASP A 60 4.16 -8.44 -4.23
N GLY A 61 4.10 -7.87 -3.03
CA GLY A 61 4.06 -6.41 -2.88
C GLY A 61 5.32 -5.73 -3.40
N LEU A 62 6.49 -6.35 -3.21
CA LEU A 62 7.75 -5.80 -3.72
C LEU A 62 7.81 -5.87 -5.24
N ASP A 63 7.28 -6.94 -5.82
CA ASP A 63 7.23 -7.07 -7.27
C ASP A 63 6.33 -5.99 -7.87
N VAL A 64 5.20 -5.72 -7.24
CA VAL A 64 4.30 -4.64 -7.67
C VAL A 64 5.04 -3.31 -7.61
N ARG A 65 5.75 -3.03 -6.53
CA ARG A 65 6.48 -1.76 -6.38
C ARG A 65 7.56 -1.62 -7.44
N ARG A 66 8.25 -2.72 -7.75
CA ARG A 66 9.27 -2.73 -8.79
C ARG A 66 8.67 -2.41 -10.16
N THR A 67 7.54 -3.07 -10.49
CA THR A 67 6.83 -2.82 -11.74
C THR A 67 6.38 -1.37 -11.83
N MET A 68 5.88 -0.80 -10.74
CA MET A 68 5.51 0.62 -10.70
C MET A 68 6.69 1.53 -11.00
N ALA A 69 7.84 1.22 -10.42
CA ALA A 69 9.04 2.05 -10.61
C ALA A 69 9.54 2.04 -12.06
N GLU A 70 9.27 0.97 -12.78
CA GLU A 70 9.66 0.81 -14.18
C GLU A 70 8.61 1.34 -15.17
N ASP A 71 7.42 1.68 -14.70
CA ASP A 71 6.31 2.11 -15.54
C ASP A 71 6.14 3.63 -15.43
N LYS A 72 6.25 4.32 -16.56
CA LYS A 72 6.18 5.78 -16.60
C LYS A 72 4.86 6.34 -16.08
N GLU A 73 3.78 5.59 -16.22
CA GLU A 73 2.47 6.01 -15.73
C GLU A 73 2.32 5.82 -14.23
N LEU A 74 3.05 4.86 -13.65
CA LEU A 74 2.86 4.46 -12.27
C LEU A 74 3.98 4.92 -11.34
N GLN A 75 5.15 5.25 -11.88
CA GLN A 75 6.34 5.52 -11.05
C GLN A 75 6.19 6.70 -10.10
N ASN A 76 5.32 7.63 -10.41
CA ASN A 76 5.11 8.83 -9.58
C ASN A 76 4.00 8.66 -8.55
N ILE A 77 3.30 7.53 -8.54
CA ILE A 77 2.27 7.28 -7.54
C ILE A 77 2.96 6.93 -6.21
N PRO A 78 2.72 7.69 -5.15
CA PRO A 78 3.32 7.37 -3.85
C PRO A 78 2.74 6.08 -3.28
N VAL A 79 3.57 5.35 -2.52
CA VAL A 79 3.20 4.05 -1.95
C VAL A 79 3.48 4.04 -0.46
N ILE A 80 2.51 3.53 0.30
CA ILE A 80 2.73 3.17 1.70
C ILE A 80 2.82 1.65 1.74
N MET A 81 3.97 1.14 2.15
CA MET A 81 4.19 -0.30 2.28
C MET A 81 3.68 -0.76 3.64
N VAL A 82 2.95 -1.86 3.66
CA VAL A 82 2.41 -2.43 4.89
C VAL A 82 3.03 -3.79 5.12
N THR A 83 3.40 -4.09 6.35
CA THR A 83 4.00 -5.36 6.69
C THR A 83 3.51 -5.84 8.05
N SER A 84 3.53 -7.17 8.26
CA SER A 84 3.27 -7.77 9.54
C SER A 84 4.55 -7.76 10.37
N LEU A 85 4.45 -7.34 11.63
CA LEU A 85 5.59 -7.36 12.54
C LEU A 85 6.15 -8.78 12.70
N THR A 86 5.27 -9.76 12.72
CA THR A 86 5.67 -11.17 12.83
C THR A 86 6.47 -11.60 11.61
N ALA A 87 6.04 -11.20 10.41
CA ALA A 87 6.76 -11.52 9.18
C ALA A 87 8.14 -10.86 9.17
N ALA A 88 8.23 -9.62 9.64
CA ALA A 88 9.51 -8.91 9.72
C ALA A 88 10.49 -9.66 10.63
N ARG A 89 10.02 -10.14 11.78
CA ARG A 89 10.85 -10.89 12.71
C ARG A 89 11.26 -12.25 12.13
N ALA A 90 10.34 -12.93 11.48
CA ALA A 90 10.60 -14.26 10.95
C ALA A 90 11.66 -14.23 9.85
N GLN A 91 11.73 -13.16 9.11
CA GLN A 91 12.68 -13.02 8.03
C GLN A 91 14.02 -12.42 8.46
N GLY A 92 14.10 -11.93 9.68
CA GLY A 92 15.30 -11.30 10.20
C GLY A 92 15.62 -9.93 9.63
N THR A 93 15.12 -9.62 8.44
CA THR A 93 15.29 -8.32 7.83
C THR A 93 14.09 -7.99 6.97
N LEU A 94 13.64 -6.75 7.04
CA LEU A 94 12.70 -6.23 6.07
C LEU A 94 13.48 -5.78 4.84
N PRO A 95 12.82 -5.76 3.67
CA PRO A 95 13.41 -5.10 2.53
C PRO A 95 13.77 -3.67 2.92
N SER A 96 14.99 -3.31 2.66
CA SER A 96 15.49 -2.00 3.04
C SER A 96 15.06 -0.93 2.05
N ASP A 97 15.42 0.30 2.36
CA ASP A 97 15.22 1.44 1.47
C ASP A 97 15.88 1.25 0.11
N GLU A 98 16.76 0.28 -0.02
CA GLU A 98 17.36 -0.04 -1.31
C GLU A 98 16.32 -0.46 -2.34
N TYR A 99 15.23 -1.11 -1.90
CA TYR A 99 14.18 -1.57 -2.79
C TYR A 99 13.09 -0.52 -3.00
N VAL A 100 12.76 0.23 -1.97
CA VAL A 100 11.66 1.21 -2.02
C VAL A 100 12.06 2.48 -1.24
N PRO A 101 13.06 3.21 -1.74
CA PRO A 101 13.64 4.32 -0.97
C PRO A 101 12.69 5.47 -0.69
N SER A 102 11.64 5.63 -1.48
CA SER A 102 10.68 6.72 -1.29
C SER A 102 9.37 6.28 -0.67
N ALA A 103 9.24 5.00 -0.31
CA ALA A 103 8.01 4.48 0.29
C ALA A 103 8.00 4.71 1.79
N GLU A 104 6.81 4.99 2.31
CA GLU A 104 6.58 4.97 3.75
C GLU A 104 6.24 3.55 4.18
N TRP A 105 6.56 3.21 5.43
CA TRP A 105 6.31 1.87 5.96
C TRP A 105 5.38 1.93 7.16
N VAL A 106 4.40 1.04 7.20
CA VAL A 106 3.45 0.89 8.31
C VAL A 106 3.37 -0.57 8.69
N HIS A 107 3.33 -0.86 9.99
CA HIS A 107 3.24 -2.22 10.51
C HIS A 107 1.80 -2.58 10.87
N LYS A 108 1.43 -3.83 10.64
CA LYS A 108 0.15 -4.37 11.13
C LYS A 108 0.31 -4.79 12.60
N PRO A 109 -0.73 -4.72 13.42
CA PRO A 109 -2.05 -4.15 13.12
C PRO A 109 -1.98 -2.64 12.98
N ILE A 110 -2.77 -2.08 12.06
CA ILE A 110 -2.71 -0.65 11.79
C ILE A 110 -3.50 0.13 12.83
N ASP A 111 -2.83 1.13 13.40
CA ASP A 111 -3.50 2.14 14.21
C ASP A 111 -4.13 3.17 13.27
N PRO A 112 -5.45 3.46 13.41
CA PRO A 112 -6.10 4.40 12.49
C PRO A 112 -5.45 5.77 12.45
N ASP A 113 -5.03 6.30 13.59
CA ASP A 113 -4.41 7.62 13.66
C ASP A 113 -3.06 7.63 12.94
N THR A 114 -2.27 6.58 13.11
CA THR A 114 -0.98 6.44 12.44
C THR A 114 -1.17 6.35 10.92
N LEU A 115 -2.15 5.54 10.48
CA LEU A 115 -2.43 5.41 9.06
C LEU A 115 -2.82 6.75 8.44
N LEU A 116 -3.74 7.47 9.09
CA LEU A 116 -4.19 8.77 8.59
C LEU A 116 -3.07 9.79 8.56
N GLU A 117 -2.22 9.79 9.57
CA GLU A 117 -1.05 10.66 9.61
C GLU A 117 -0.13 10.41 8.42
N ARG A 118 0.16 9.13 8.13
CA ARG A 118 1.01 8.77 7.01
C ARG A 118 0.38 9.15 5.67
N VAL A 119 -0.90 8.91 5.53
CA VAL A 119 -1.63 9.27 4.31
C VAL A 119 -1.57 10.77 4.07
N LYS A 120 -1.84 11.56 5.09
CA LYS A 120 -1.78 13.02 4.98
C LYS A 120 -0.38 13.50 4.65
N LYS A 121 0.63 12.93 5.27
CA LYS A 121 2.02 13.28 5.02
C LYS A 121 2.38 13.02 3.55
N VAL A 122 2.02 11.87 3.03
CA VAL A 122 2.35 11.49 1.67
C VAL A 122 1.59 12.32 0.64
N LEU A 123 0.32 12.61 0.89
CA LEU A 123 -0.51 13.41 -0.01
C LEU A 123 -0.28 14.92 0.13
N GLY A 124 0.44 15.34 1.14
CA GLY A 124 0.72 16.76 1.34
C GLY A 124 -0.44 17.55 1.93
N ASN A 125 -1.35 16.88 2.60
CA ASN A 125 -2.50 17.54 3.20
C ASN A 125 -2.27 17.91 4.65
#